data_be0b0709633096dff4a170a577bbcc23
#
_entry.id   be0b0709633096dff4a170a577bbcc23
#
_cell.length_a   1.000
_cell.length_b   1.000
_cell.length_c   1.000
_cell.angle_alpha   90.00
_cell.angle_beta   90.00
_cell.angle_gamma   90.00
#
_symmetry.space_group_name_H-M   'P 1'
#
loop_
_entity.id
_entity.type
_entity.pdbx_description
1 polymer ?
#
loop_
_entity_poly.entity_id
_entity_poly.type
_entity_poly.pdbx_seq_one_letter_code
_entity_poly.pdbx_strand_id
1 'polypeptide(L)'
;GRGSRGKNPPCSPAPLLRTLPRAAKRCYNAASMEQTTRKGQWQLWVGLAVGLACLAIVFIFFAKPGDIIDNLRHVHLGYLLLGALGVVLFLVIRAVRWRFMLTGHDDDGGPAAPPYAQVFHIQNIGYMLTQLLPLRLGDVARAILIGNVPPVTIARGLSTMVVERLLDMLFIVVLLPFTLSGIPSLPEWMRSFALFSGFAALAGIVVLIIAANQRARAVRLADWVLRRLPFLHRETWVRRADELLVGLKSLTSLRDGAVLLVLSVLVWLPVLAAYYFTLRAVGLTPTLALTGFVVCAAAFSVAVPSTPGQAGPYHVAVIAALQLAGQPATASASFAFL
;
A
#
# COMPACT_ATOMS: atom_id res chain seq x y z
N GLY A 1 -16.39 54.45 12.04
CA GLY A 1 -15.84 53.23 12.57
C GLY A 1 -15.18 52.45 11.45
N ARG A 2 -13.85 52.40 11.40
CA ARG A 2 -13.06 51.64 10.40
C ARG A 2 -12.90 50.20 10.89
N GLY A 3 -13.45 49.22 10.17
CA GLY A 3 -13.26 47.80 10.42
C GLY A 3 -11.86 47.34 9.99
N SER A 4 -11.10 46.84 10.93
CA SER A 4 -9.81 46.21 10.70
C SER A 4 -10.00 44.80 10.16
N ARG A 5 -9.65 44.57 8.89
CA ARG A 5 -9.50 43.22 8.28
C ARG A 5 -8.28 42.54 8.90
N GLY A 6 -8.48 41.52 9.71
CA GLY A 6 -7.43 40.63 10.19
C GLY A 6 -6.81 39.83 9.02
N LYS A 7 -5.59 40.19 8.62
CA LYS A 7 -4.77 39.39 7.74
C LYS A 7 -4.11 38.28 8.57
N ASN A 8 -4.43 37.02 8.28
CA ASN A 8 -3.66 35.89 8.79
C ASN A 8 -2.21 36.04 8.35
N PRO A 9 -1.21 35.90 9.24
CA PRO A 9 0.19 35.96 8.83
C PRO A 9 0.56 34.73 8.01
N PRO A 10 1.32 34.88 6.93
CA PRO A 10 1.86 33.75 6.18
C PRO A 10 2.83 32.97 7.07
N CYS A 11 2.89 31.63 6.91
CA CYS A 11 3.84 30.74 7.60
C CYS A 11 5.25 31.33 7.52
N SER A 12 5.71 31.87 8.66
CA SER A 12 7.01 32.53 8.74
C SER A 12 8.10 31.47 8.93
N PRO A 13 9.16 31.42 8.11
CA PRO A 13 10.33 30.61 8.42
C PRO A 13 10.91 31.04 9.78
N ALA A 14 11.51 30.06 10.50
CA ALA A 14 12.03 30.26 11.86
C ALA A 14 12.75 31.60 12.03
N PRO A 15 12.51 32.36 13.10
CA PRO A 15 12.99 33.75 13.24
C PRO A 15 14.49 33.92 13.07
N LEU A 16 15.31 32.88 13.33
CA LEU A 16 16.75 32.85 13.14
C LEU A 16 17.21 32.93 11.66
N LEU A 17 16.38 32.49 10.70
CA LEU A 17 16.74 32.52 9.28
C LEU A 17 16.55 33.92 8.65
N ARG A 18 15.81 34.83 9.27
CA ARG A 18 15.59 36.19 8.74
C ARG A 18 16.78 37.10 8.90
N THR A 19 17.58 36.88 9.92
CA THR A 19 18.72 37.75 10.28
C THR A 19 20.06 37.37 9.63
N LEU A 20 20.13 36.25 8.93
CA LEU A 20 21.37 35.79 8.29
C LEU A 20 21.67 36.57 6.99
N PRO A 21 22.94 36.92 6.71
CA PRO A 21 23.37 37.46 5.44
C PRO A 21 23.01 36.55 4.26
N ARG A 22 22.80 37.12 3.08
CA ARG A 22 22.42 36.36 1.87
C ARG A 22 23.37 35.21 1.55
N ALA A 23 24.68 35.39 1.82
CA ALA A 23 25.68 34.33 1.64
C ALA A 23 25.44 33.15 2.61
N ALA A 24 25.20 33.42 3.89
CA ALA A 24 24.93 32.39 4.90
C ALA A 24 23.61 31.63 4.62
N LYS A 25 22.56 32.29 4.08
CA LYS A 25 21.34 31.64 3.63
C LYS A 25 21.58 30.70 2.45
N ARG A 26 22.45 31.06 1.51
CA ARG A 26 22.84 30.17 0.39
C ARG A 26 23.60 28.95 0.89
N CYS A 27 24.55 29.13 1.82
CA CYS A 27 25.30 28.02 2.41
C CYS A 27 24.40 27.10 3.23
N TYR A 28 23.46 27.65 4.02
CA TYR A 28 22.48 26.84 4.79
C TYR A 28 21.57 26.03 3.86
N ASN A 29 21.01 26.66 2.82
CA ASN A 29 20.15 25.97 1.85
C ASN A 29 20.95 24.93 1.03
N ALA A 30 22.19 25.20 0.68
CA ALA A 30 23.07 24.25 0.01
C ALA A 30 23.38 23.05 0.93
N ALA A 31 23.76 23.29 2.18
CA ALA A 31 24.05 22.25 3.16
C ALA A 31 22.80 21.42 3.51
N SER A 32 21.62 22.04 3.61
CA SER A 32 20.36 21.34 3.85
C SER A 32 19.93 20.48 2.64
N MET A 33 20.14 20.96 1.41
CA MET A 33 19.93 20.19 0.19
C MET A 33 20.93 19.02 0.08
N GLU A 34 22.18 19.25 0.42
CA GLU A 34 23.23 18.22 0.39
C GLU A 34 22.98 17.12 1.44
N GLN A 35 22.52 17.49 2.65
CA GLN A 35 22.13 16.51 3.67
C GLN A 35 20.89 15.71 3.26
N THR A 36 19.92 16.33 2.57
CA THR A 36 18.71 15.64 2.10
C THR A 36 19.03 14.67 0.96
N THR A 37 19.91 15.07 0.03
CA THR A 37 20.41 14.20 -1.04
C THR A 37 21.24 13.04 -0.51
N ARG A 38 22.13 13.28 0.47
CA ARG A 38 22.96 12.23 1.08
C ARG A 38 22.14 11.19 1.84
N LYS A 39 21.11 11.61 2.58
CA LYS A 39 20.15 10.68 3.24
C LYS A 39 19.37 9.87 2.22
N GLY A 40 18.89 10.48 1.14
CA GLY A 40 18.17 9.79 0.07
C GLY A 40 19.06 8.77 -0.66
N GLN A 41 20.31 9.11 -0.92
CA GLN A 41 21.28 8.20 -1.54
C GLN A 41 21.58 7.00 -0.65
N TRP A 42 21.77 7.19 0.65
CA TRP A 42 22.04 6.08 1.58
C TRP A 42 20.90 5.08 1.63
N GLN A 43 19.65 5.56 1.64
CA GLN A 43 18.45 4.71 1.59
C GLN A 43 18.36 3.91 0.30
N LEU A 44 18.76 4.51 -0.84
CA LEU A 44 18.87 3.80 -2.13
C LEU A 44 19.89 2.67 -2.07
N TRP A 45 21.08 2.93 -1.53
CA TRP A 45 22.15 1.94 -1.40
C TRP A 45 21.77 0.80 -0.45
N VAL A 46 21.11 1.11 0.66
CA VAL A 46 20.58 0.10 1.59
C VAL A 46 19.50 -0.76 0.91
N GLY A 47 18.54 -0.12 0.22
CA GLY A 47 17.52 -0.86 -0.53
C GLY A 47 18.15 -1.77 -1.60
N LEU A 48 19.12 -1.26 -2.36
CA LEU A 48 19.85 -2.05 -3.36
C LEU A 48 20.60 -3.23 -2.73
N ALA A 49 21.30 -3.00 -1.62
CA ALA A 49 22.02 -4.06 -0.90
C ALA A 49 21.08 -5.15 -0.39
N VAL A 50 19.94 -4.75 0.19
CA VAL A 50 18.90 -5.70 0.64
C VAL A 50 18.34 -6.49 -0.55
N GLY A 51 18.00 -5.81 -1.65
CA GLY A 51 17.47 -6.48 -2.85
C GLY A 51 18.47 -7.47 -3.45
N LEU A 52 19.74 -7.09 -3.60
CA LEU A 52 20.81 -7.97 -4.10
C LEU A 52 21.07 -9.13 -3.14
N ALA A 53 21.09 -8.90 -1.83
CA ALA A 53 21.24 -9.98 -0.85
C ALA A 53 20.07 -10.97 -0.93
N CYS A 54 18.83 -10.49 -1.05
CA CYS A 54 17.68 -11.37 -1.24
C CYS A 54 17.75 -12.16 -2.56
N LEU A 55 18.15 -11.55 -3.67
CA LEU A 55 18.35 -12.26 -4.94
C LEU A 55 19.49 -13.28 -4.84
N ALA A 56 20.59 -12.95 -4.18
CA ALA A 56 21.68 -13.89 -3.93
C ALA A 56 21.18 -15.11 -3.11
N ILE A 57 20.38 -14.88 -2.08
CA ILE A 57 19.75 -15.96 -1.31
C ILE A 57 18.90 -16.86 -2.22
N VAL A 58 18.10 -16.27 -3.11
CA VAL A 58 17.30 -17.06 -4.06
C VAL A 58 18.17 -17.96 -4.92
N PHE A 59 19.23 -17.44 -5.55
CA PHE A 59 20.08 -18.22 -6.45
C PHE A 59 20.99 -19.20 -5.73
N ILE A 60 21.38 -18.94 -4.48
CA ILE A 60 22.24 -19.85 -3.70
C ILE A 60 21.42 -21.02 -3.11
N PHE A 61 20.24 -20.71 -2.57
CA PHE A 61 19.50 -21.68 -1.73
C PHE A 61 18.29 -22.30 -2.42
N PHE A 62 17.67 -21.62 -3.40
CA PHE A 62 16.35 -22.03 -3.90
C PHE A 62 16.35 -22.57 -5.34
N ALA A 63 17.09 -21.98 -6.25
CA ALA A 63 17.10 -22.48 -7.63
C ALA A 63 18.31 -22.02 -8.44
N LYS A 64 18.84 -22.91 -9.28
CA LYS A 64 19.89 -22.56 -10.25
C LYS A 64 19.27 -21.75 -11.40
N PRO A 65 19.95 -20.71 -11.92
CA PRO A 65 19.44 -19.92 -13.04
C PRO A 65 19.07 -20.72 -14.27
N GLY A 66 19.83 -21.80 -14.57
CA GLY A 66 19.55 -22.70 -15.71
C GLY A 66 18.19 -23.39 -15.59
N ASP A 67 17.87 -23.91 -14.40
CA ASP A 67 16.63 -24.65 -14.16
C ASP A 67 15.40 -23.70 -14.25
N ILE A 68 15.58 -22.42 -13.85
CA ILE A 68 14.53 -21.39 -13.98
C ILE A 68 14.29 -21.12 -15.47
N ILE A 69 15.34 -20.89 -16.25
CA ILE A 69 15.24 -20.59 -17.68
C ILE A 69 14.59 -21.75 -18.42
N ASP A 70 14.97 -22.99 -18.13
CA ASP A 70 14.40 -24.17 -18.77
C ASP A 70 12.92 -24.34 -18.42
N ASN A 71 12.52 -24.09 -17.18
CA ASN A 71 11.09 -24.11 -16.81
C ASN A 71 10.31 -22.97 -17.48
N LEU A 72 10.90 -21.78 -17.61
CA LEU A 72 10.28 -20.65 -18.30
C LEU A 72 10.06 -20.88 -19.80
N ARG A 73 10.88 -21.72 -20.44
CA ARG A 73 10.68 -22.14 -21.86
C ARG A 73 9.43 -23.00 -22.03
N HIS A 74 9.01 -23.70 -21.00
CA HIS A 74 7.84 -24.60 -21.01
C HIS A 74 6.57 -23.96 -20.43
N VAL A 75 6.57 -22.65 -20.23
CA VAL A 75 5.43 -21.92 -19.68
C VAL A 75 4.21 -22.01 -20.61
N HIS A 76 3.06 -22.34 -20.05
CA HIS A 76 1.80 -22.37 -20.77
C HIS A 76 1.29 -20.95 -21.06
N LEU A 77 1.55 -20.45 -22.26
CA LEU A 77 1.23 -19.08 -22.69
C LEU A 77 -0.26 -18.71 -22.48
N GLY A 78 -1.18 -19.66 -22.68
CA GLY A 78 -2.61 -19.42 -22.48
C GLY A 78 -2.95 -19.01 -21.04
N TYR A 79 -2.35 -19.66 -20.05
CA TYR A 79 -2.53 -19.28 -18.64
C TYR A 79 -1.83 -17.95 -18.32
N LEU A 80 -0.68 -17.69 -18.92
CA LEU A 80 0.00 -16.40 -18.74
C LEU A 80 -0.84 -15.23 -19.28
N LEU A 81 -1.48 -15.40 -20.42
CA LEU A 81 -2.40 -14.40 -20.99
C LEU A 81 -3.63 -14.17 -20.08
N LEU A 82 -4.18 -15.25 -19.50
CA LEU A 82 -5.26 -15.12 -18.51
C LEU A 82 -4.79 -14.39 -17.23
N GLY A 83 -3.56 -14.64 -16.80
CA GLY A 83 -2.92 -13.92 -15.70
C GLY A 83 -2.80 -12.42 -16.02
N ALA A 84 -2.28 -12.10 -17.22
CA ALA A 84 -2.16 -10.72 -17.69
C ALA A 84 -3.53 -10.01 -17.77
N LEU A 85 -4.57 -10.70 -18.24
CA LEU A 85 -5.92 -10.18 -18.24
C LEU A 85 -6.41 -9.85 -16.81
N GLY A 86 -6.07 -10.69 -15.83
CA GLY A 86 -6.36 -10.43 -14.42
C GLY A 86 -5.68 -9.14 -13.94
N VAL A 87 -4.43 -8.89 -14.32
CA VAL A 87 -3.73 -7.63 -14.00
C VAL A 87 -4.42 -6.41 -14.62
N VAL A 88 -4.84 -6.50 -15.89
CA VAL A 88 -5.56 -5.41 -16.57
C VAL A 88 -6.90 -5.12 -15.86
N LEU A 89 -7.68 -6.15 -15.54
CA LEU A 89 -8.94 -6.02 -14.83
C LEU A 89 -8.74 -5.40 -13.44
N PHE A 90 -7.69 -5.81 -12.72
CA PHE A 90 -7.30 -5.20 -11.45
C PHE A 90 -7.08 -3.70 -11.59
N LEU A 91 -6.31 -3.24 -12.58
CA LEU A 91 -6.03 -1.82 -12.80
C LEU A 91 -7.32 -1.03 -13.10
N VAL A 92 -8.20 -1.59 -13.91
CA VAL A 92 -9.50 -0.99 -14.27
C VAL A 92 -10.41 -0.85 -13.04
N ILE A 93 -10.65 -1.94 -12.31
CA ILE A 93 -11.57 -1.95 -11.16
C ILE A 93 -11.02 -1.07 -10.04
N ARG A 94 -9.72 -1.09 -9.83
CA ARG A 94 -9.06 -0.25 -8.81
C ARG A 94 -9.23 1.24 -9.11
N ALA A 95 -9.19 1.65 -10.38
CA ALA A 95 -9.47 3.03 -10.77
C ALA A 95 -10.94 3.43 -10.51
N VAL A 96 -11.88 2.49 -10.70
CA VAL A 96 -13.29 2.70 -10.33
C VAL A 96 -13.43 2.91 -8.82
N ARG A 97 -12.78 2.04 -8.00
CA ARG A 97 -12.78 2.18 -6.54
C ARG A 97 -12.20 3.52 -6.10
N TRP A 98 -11.06 3.91 -6.66
CA TRP A 98 -10.43 5.18 -6.31
C TRP A 98 -11.27 6.37 -6.73
N ARG A 99 -11.85 6.36 -7.94
CA ARG A 99 -12.79 7.38 -8.39
C ARG A 99 -13.98 7.53 -7.43
N PHE A 100 -14.55 6.41 -6.96
CA PHE A 100 -15.63 6.42 -5.97
C PHE A 100 -15.21 7.11 -4.65
N MET A 101 -14.01 6.84 -4.15
CA MET A 101 -13.48 7.51 -2.94
C MET A 101 -13.22 9.02 -3.15
N LEU A 102 -12.89 9.42 -4.38
CA LEU A 102 -12.67 10.82 -4.74
C LEU A 102 -13.99 11.60 -4.89
N THR A 103 -15.08 10.92 -5.22
CA THR A 103 -16.42 11.50 -5.35
C THR A 103 -17.01 11.67 -3.95
N GLY A 104 -16.85 12.81 -3.30
CA GLY A 104 -17.48 12.99 -1.98
C GLY A 104 -18.99 13.02 -2.11
N HIS A 105 -19.65 12.32 -1.22
CA HIS A 105 -21.08 12.43 -0.98
C HIS A 105 -21.28 13.53 0.08
N ASP A 106 -21.07 14.78 -0.31
CA ASP A 106 -21.60 15.89 0.48
C ASP A 106 -23.03 16.09 0.02
N ASP A 107 -23.99 16.08 0.96
CA ASP A 107 -25.43 16.22 0.73
C ASP A 107 -25.82 17.56 0.01
N ASP A 108 -24.87 18.47 -0.14
CA ASP A 108 -25.02 19.81 -0.74
C ASP A 108 -24.70 19.88 -2.23
N GLY A 109 -24.88 18.82 -2.99
CA GLY A 109 -24.61 18.84 -4.44
C GLY A 109 -23.11 18.94 -4.76
N GLY A 110 -22.29 18.17 -4.07
CA GLY A 110 -20.84 18.17 -4.15
C GLY A 110 -20.29 18.06 -5.57
N PRO A 111 -19.07 18.54 -5.78
CA PRO A 111 -18.44 18.70 -7.09
C PRO A 111 -18.44 17.39 -7.87
N ALA A 112 -18.69 17.48 -9.16
CA ALA A 112 -18.71 16.33 -10.08
C ALA A 112 -17.46 15.47 -9.94
N ALA A 113 -17.62 14.13 -9.93
CA ALA A 113 -16.52 13.20 -9.89
C ALA A 113 -15.52 13.48 -11.01
N PRO A 114 -14.20 13.38 -10.77
CA PRO A 114 -13.23 13.52 -11.83
C PRO A 114 -13.46 12.48 -12.93
N PRO A 115 -13.17 12.80 -14.22
CA PRO A 115 -13.34 11.87 -15.32
C PRO A 115 -12.57 10.56 -15.09
N TYR A 116 -13.20 9.40 -15.35
CA TYR A 116 -12.58 8.09 -15.13
C TYR A 116 -11.23 7.96 -15.82
N ALA A 117 -11.11 8.41 -17.07
CA ALA A 117 -9.86 8.34 -17.82
C ALA A 117 -8.70 9.05 -17.10
N GLN A 118 -8.94 10.24 -16.54
CA GLN A 118 -7.90 10.98 -15.79
C GLN A 118 -7.51 10.22 -14.51
N VAL A 119 -8.48 9.71 -13.76
CA VAL A 119 -8.23 8.90 -12.56
C VAL A 119 -7.41 7.66 -12.92
N PHE A 120 -7.77 6.96 -14.00
CA PHE A 120 -7.06 5.78 -14.48
C PHE A 120 -5.62 6.10 -14.88
N HIS A 121 -5.39 7.16 -15.67
CA HIS A 121 -4.04 7.56 -16.07
C HIS A 121 -3.19 7.99 -14.88
N ILE A 122 -3.71 8.83 -13.97
CA ILE A 122 -2.98 9.29 -12.79
C ILE A 122 -2.64 8.11 -11.87
N GLN A 123 -3.55 7.16 -11.70
CA GLN A 123 -3.29 5.96 -10.93
C GLN A 123 -2.13 5.14 -11.52
N ASN A 124 -2.15 4.90 -12.83
CA ASN A 124 -1.10 4.11 -13.49
C ASN A 124 0.26 4.83 -13.51
N ILE A 125 0.28 6.16 -13.68
CA ILE A 125 1.49 6.97 -13.47
C ILE A 125 2.02 6.80 -12.05
N GLY A 126 1.15 6.87 -11.04
CA GLY A 126 1.52 6.63 -9.65
C GLY A 126 2.13 5.24 -9.42
N TYR A 127 1.56 4.19 -10.03
CA TYR A 127 2.13 2.84 -9.96
C TYR A 127 3.51 2.76 -10.63
N MET A 128 3.64 3.29 -11.83
CA MET A 128 4.92 3.36 -12.53
C MET A 128 5.98 4.04 -11.65
N LEU A 129 5.64 5.20 -11.07
CA LEU A 129 6.54 5.93 -10.17
C LEU A 129 6.86 5.14 -8.90
N THR A 130 5.89 4.39 -8.34
CA THR A 130 6.14 3.54 -7.16
C THR A 130 7.11 2.40 -7.47
N GLN A 131 7.11 1.89 -8.70
CA GLN A 131 8.04 0.86 -9.14
C GLN A 131 9.43 1.41 -9.48
N LEU A 132 9.51 2.64 -9.98
CA LEU A 132 10.76 3.27 -10.38
C LEU A 132 11.47 3.99 -9.22
N LEU A 133 10.69 4.58 -8.29
CA LEU A 133 11.23 5.41 -7.22
C LEU A 133 11.28 4.64 -5.89
N PRO A 134 12.32 4.85 -5.08
CA PRO A 134 12.37 4.30 -3.73
C PRO A 134 11.33 4.95 -2.83
N LEU A 135 11.06 4.34 -1.66
CA LEU A 135 10.19 4.89 -0.61
C LEU A 135 8.72 5.11 -1.03
N ARG A 136 8.27 4.48 -2.13
CA ARG A 136 6.89 4.59 -2.62
C ARG A 136 6.43 6.03 -2.88
N LEU A 137 7.32 6.87 -3.35
CA LEU A 137 7.02 8.26 -3.70
C LEU A 137 5.91 8.38 -4.76
N GLY A 138 5.63 7.31 -5.50
CA GLY A 138 4.52 7.26 -6.45
C GLY A 138 3.14 7.47 -5.81
N ASP A 139 2.92 7.02 -4.56
CA ASP A 139 1.67 7.29 -3.86
C ASP A 139 1.50 8.80 -3.58
N VAL A 140 2.58 9.48 -3.17
CA VAL A 140 2.56 10.94 -2.96
C VAL A 140 2.38 11.68 -4.28
N ALA A 141 3.09 11.27 -5.34
CA ALA A 141 2.96 11.83 -6.68
C ALA A 141 1.51 11.71 -7.19
N ARG A 142 0.86 10.56 -6.97
CA ARG A 142 -0.54 10.33 -7.33
C ARG A 142 -1.48 11.31 -6.62
N ALA A 143 -1.25 11.60 -5.32
CA ALA A 143 -2.04 12.56 -4.57
C ALA A 143 -1.88 14.00 -5.09
N ILE A 144 -0.63 14.38 -5.42
CA ILE A 144 -0.34 15.70 -6.00
C ILE A 144 -0.98 15.83 -7.38
N LEU A 145 -0.85 14.83 -8.24
CA LEU A 145 -1.40 14.83 -9.59
C LEU A 145 -2.94 14.97 -9.59
N ILE A 146 -3.63 14.18 -8.74
CA ILE A 146 -5.09 14.25 -8.66
C ILE A 146 -5.56 15.56 -8.02
N GLY A 147 -4.79 16.12 -7.10
CA GLY A 147 -5.08 17.40 -6.46
C GLY A 147 -5.03 18.59 -7.41
N ASN A 148 -4.44 18.43 -8.61
CA ASN A 148 -4.46 19.42 -9.69
C ASN A 148 -5.67 19.25 -10.64
N VAL A 149 -6.52 18.25 -10.40
CA VAL A 149 -7.74 18.02 -11.20
C VAL A 149 -8.94 18.50 -10.39
N PRO A 150 -9.53 19.67 -10.75
CA PRO A 150 -10.74 20.13 -10.07
C PRO A 150 -11.87 19.09 -10.19
N PRO A 151 -12.62 18.90 -9.11
CA PRO A 151 -12.70 19.60 -7.85
C PRO A 151 -11.87 18.98 -6.71
N VAL A 152 -10.98 18.04 -6.99
CA VAL A 152 -10.23 17.28 -5.98
C VAL A 152 -9.10 18.14 -5.41
N THR A 153 -8.90 18.05 -4.09
CA THR A 153 -7.77 18.66 -3.38
C THR A 153 -6.68 17.63 -3.10
N ILE A 154 -5.41 18.09 -2.95
CA ILE A 154 -4.28 17.22 -2.57
C ILE A 154 -4.58 16.50 -1.24
N ALA A 155 -5.16 17.20 -0.27
CA ALA A 155 -5.54 16.62 1.02
C ALA A 155 -6.53 15.47 0.86
N ARG A 156 -7.52 15.62 -0.03
CA ARG A 156 -8.47 14.55 -0.36
C ARG A 156 -7.78 13.39 -1.06
N GLY A 157 -6.88 13.65 -2.00
CA GLY A 157 -6.05 12.62 -2.63
C GLY A 157 -5.28 11.79 -1.61
N LEU A 158 -4.59 12.43 -0.66
CA LEU A 158 -3.85 11.75 0.42
C LEU A 158 -4.78 10.95 1.34
N SER A 159 -5.91 11.52 1.73
CA SER A 159 -6.91 10.84 2.58
C SER A 159 -7.43 9.56 1.93
N THR A 160 -7.79 9.59 0.63
CA THR A 160 -8.25 8.39 -0.08
C THR A 160 -7.19 7.30 -0.16
N MET A 161 -5.89 7.66 -0.21
CA MET A 161 -4.80 6.68 -0.19
C MET A 161 -4.69 5.96 1.14
N VAL A 162 -4.89 6.66 2.25
CA VAL A 162 -4.92 6.03 3.58
C VAL A 162 -6.06 5.03 3.66
N VAL A 163 -7.27 5.42 3.23
CA VAL A 163 -8.44 4.53 3.18
C VAL A 163 -8.17 3.32 2.28
N GLU A 164 -7.58 3.53 1.11
CA GLU A 164 -7.19 2.46 0.18
C GLU A 164 -6.26 1.44 0.86
N ARG A 165 -5.22 1.91 1.57
CA ARG A 165 -4.29 1.03 2.29
C ARG A 165 -4.96 0.25 3.42
N LEU A 166 -5.86 0.89 4.16
CA LEU A 166 -6.60 0.23 5.22
C LEU A 166 -7.50 -0.89 4.67
N LEU A 167 -8.22 -0.63 3.56
CA LEU A 167 -9.06 -1.62 2.90
C LEU A 167 -8.23 -2.78 2.32
N ASP A 168 -7.07 -2.49 1.72
CA ASP A 168 -6.18 -3.51 1.18
C ASP A 168 -5.60 -4.38 2.32
N MET A 169 -5.14 -3.78 3.42
CA MET A 169 -4.67 -4.51 4.61
C MET A 169 -5.77 -5.35 5.23
N LEU A 170 -6.97 -4.80 5.35
CA LEU A 170 -8.15 -5.53 5.82
C LEU A 170 -8.36 -6.81 5.02
N PHE A 171 -8.38 -6.69 3.69
CA PHE A 171 -8.60 -7.84 2.82
C PHE A 171 -7.55 -8.93 3.05
N ILE A 172 -6.26 -8.56 3.09
CA ILE A 172 -5.15 -9.50 3.32
C ILE A 172 -5.28 -10.19 4.67
N VAL A 173 -5.59 -9.45 5.74
CA VAL A 173 -5.70 -10.02 7.08
C VAL A 173 -6.92 -10.94 7.21
N VAL A 174 -8.03 -10.62 6.53
CA VAL A 174 -9.20 -11.51 6.47
C VAL A 174 -8.90 -12.74 5.61
N LEU A 175 -8.18 -12.58 4.49
CA LEU A 175 -7.84 -13.67 3.59
C LEU A 175 -6.90 -14.69 4.24
N LEU A 176 -5.93 -14.24 5.04
CA LEU A 176 -4.86 -15.06 5.60
C LEU A 176 -5.35 -16.30 6.38
N PRO A 177 -6.31 -16.23 7.33
CA PRO A 177 -6.83 -17.40 8.04
C PRO A 177 -7.43 -18.46 7.11
N PHE A 178 -8.19 -18.02 6.09
CA PHE A 178 -8.82 -18.94 5.13
C PHE A 178 -7.76 -19.68 4.30
N THR A 179 -6.69 -18.99 3.92
CA THR A 179 -5.62 -19.59 3.13
C THR A 179 -4.78 -20.56 3.94
N LEU A 180 -4.44 -20.23 5.18
CA LEU A 180 -3.64 -21.09 6.04
C LEU A 180 -4.40 -22.35 6.49
N SER A 181 -5.72 -22.27 6.67
CA SER A 181 -6.54 -23.45 7.00
C SER A 181 -6.59 -24.48 5.88
N GLY A 182 -6.43 -24.05 4.63
CA GLY A 182 -6.47 -24.92 3.44
C GLY A 182 -5.13 -25.54 3.05
N ILE A 183 -4.04 -25.34 3.82
CA ILE A 183 -2.71 -25.89 3.54
C ILE A 183 -2.32 -26.88 4.65
N PRO A 184 -2.43 -28.21 4.42
CA PRO A 184 -2.21 -29.24 5.46
C PRO A 184 -0.77 -29.27 6.00
N SER A 185 0.22 -28.89 5.19
CA SER A 185 1.65 -28.93 5.53
C SER A 185 2.09 -27.90 6.57
N LEU A 186 1.24 -26.91 6.89
CA LEU A 186 1.61 -25.85 7.81
C LEU A 186 1.48 -26.26 9.27
N PRO A 187 2.42 -25.83 10.14
CA PRO A 187 2.35 -26.07 11.59
C PRO A 187 1.08 -25.50 12.22
N GLU A 188 0.54 -26.19 13.23
CA GLU A 188 -0.70 -25.76 13.92
C GLU A 188 -0.60 -24.36 14.57
N TRP A 189 0.58 -24.00 15.06
CA TRP A 189 0.78 -22.66 15.64
C TRP A 189 0.58 -21.54 14.62
N MET A 190 0.94 -21.75 13.33
CA MET A 190 0.70 -20.79 12.27
C MET A 190 -0.80 -20.60 11.98
N ARG A 191 -1.57 -21.71 12.01
CA ARG A 191 -3.03 -21.65 11.84
C ARG A 191 -3.69 -20.91 13.00
N SER A 192 -3.29 -21.20 14.23
CA SER A 192 -3.81 -20.53 15.44
C SER A 192 -3.48 -19.03 15.41
N PHE A 193 -2.23 -18.69 15.07
CA PHE A 193 -1.81 -17.29 14.91
C PHE A 193 -2.59 -16.55 13.84
N ALA A 194 -2.85 -17.19 12.70
CA ALA A 194 -3.62 -16.59 11.62
C ALA A 194 -5.08 -16.33 11.99
N LEU A 195 -5.72 -17.31 12.68
CA LEU A 195 -7.08 -17.11 13.17
C LEU A 195 -7.13 -15.96 14.18
N PHE A 196 -6.21 -15.95 15.15
CA PHE A 196 -6.13 -14.87 16.13
C PHE A 196 -5.90 -13.50 15.47
N SER A 197 -4.96 -13.41 14.52
CA SER A 197 -4.68 -12.17 13.80
C SER A 197 -5.87 -11.72 12.95
N GLY A 198 -6.59 -12.66 12.34
CA GLY A 198 -7.81 -12.38 11.59
C GLY A 198 -8.92 -11.80 12.47
N PHE A 199 -9.19 -12.41 13.62
CA PHE A 199 -10.16 -11.88 14.59
C PHE A 199 -9.73 -10.53 15.17
N ALA A 200 -8.45 -10.37 15.51
CA ALA A 200 -7.92 -9.11 16.03
C ALA A 200 -8.05 -7.97 15.00
N ALA A 201 -7.82 -8.27 13.72
CA ALA A 201 -7.98 -7.28 12.66
C ALA A 201 -9.44 -6.93 12.41
N LEU A 202 -10.35 -7.92 12.37
CA LEU A 202 -11.78 -7.65 12.28
C LEU A 202 -12.26 -6.77 13.44
N ALA A 203 -11.85 -7.10 14.67
CA ALA A 203 -12.15 -6.27 15.84
C ALA A 203 -11.57 -4.87 15.71
N GLY A 204 -10.32 -4.75 15.25
CA GLY A 204 -9.67 -3.45 15.00
C GLY A 204 -10.43 -2.58 13.99
N ILE A 205 -10.97 -3.19 12.93
CA ILE A 205 -11.79 -2.48 11.93
C ILE A 205 -13.11 -2.01 12.52
N VAL A 206 -13.80 -2.88 13.26
CA VAL A 206 -15.03 -2.50 13.94
C VAL A 206 -14.77 -1.30 14.88
N VAL A 207 -13.66 -1.36 15.64
CA VAL A 207 -13.23 -0.23 16.50
C VAL A 207 -12.96 1.03 15.67
N LEU A 208 -12.28 0.92 14.52
CA LEU A 208 -12.00 2.06 13.65
C LEU A 208 -13.28 2.66 13.06
N ILE A 209 -14.25 1.83 12.61
CA ILE A 209 -15.55 2.30 12.11
C ILE A 209 -16.32 3.03 13.23
N ILE A 210 -16.36 2.45 14.43
CA ILE A 210 -17.00 3.09 15.60
C ILE A 210 -16.31 4.41 15.94
N ALA A 211 -14.96 4.42 15.93
CA ALA A 211 -14.16 5.60 16.21
C ALA A 211 -14.40 6.72 15.17
N ALA A 212 -14.49 6.37 13.89
CA ALA A 212 -14.79 7.31 12.82
C ALA A 212 -16.21 7.89 12.96
N ASN A 213 -17.19 7.06 13.33
CA ASN A 213 -18.57 7.52 13.55
C ASN A 213 -18.69 8.39 14.82
N GLN A 214 -17.83 8.17 15.81
CA GLN A 214 -17.79 8.93 17.07
C GLN A 214 -16.51 9.78 17.20
N ARG A 215 -16.10 10.46 16.11
CA ARG A 215 -14.83 11.19 15.98
C ARG A 215 -14.46 11.99 17.22
N ALA A 216 -15.37 12.81 17.75
CA ALA A 216 -15.09 13.66 18.91
C ALA A 216 -14.77 12.86 20.19
N ARG A 217 -15.34 11.66 20.35
CA ARG A 217 -15.02 10.76 21.46
C ARG A 217 -13.70 10.04 21.23
N ALA A 218 -13.45 9.58 20.00
CA ALA A 218 -12.23 8.88 19.62
C ALA A 218 -11.00 9.79 19.76
N VAL A 219 -11.07 11.04 19.30
CA VAL A 219 -9.98 12.03 19.47
C VAL A 219 -9.72 12.32 20.94
N ARG A 220 -10.76 12.47 21.77
CA ARG A 220 -10.59 12.64 23.22
C ARG A 220 -9.93 11.43 23.89
N LEU A 221 -10.32 10.22 23.48
CA LEU A 221 -9.71 8.99 23.98
C LEU A 221 -8.24 8.87 23.57
N ALA A 222 -7.93 9.17 22.30
CA ALA A 222 -6.55 9.21 21.80
C ALA A 222 -5.71 10.24 22.59
N ASP A 223 -6.24 11.44 22.84
CA ASP A 223 -5.59 12.46 23.65
C ASP A 223 -5.35 11.99 25.10
N TRP A 224 -6.32 11.34 25.72
CA TRP A 224 -6.19 10.78 27.05
C TRP A 224 -5.14 9.68 27.15
N VAL A 225 -5.08 8.75 26.16
CA VAL A 225 -4.05 7.69 26.08
C VAL A 225 -2.66 8.30 25.88
N LEU A 226 -2.53 9.24 24.95
CA LEU A 226 -1.25 9.88 24.62
C LEU A 226 -0.69 10.72 25.78
N ARG A 227 -1.54 11.24 26.68
CA ARG A 227 -1.08 11.89 27.94
C ARG A 227 -0.26 10.96 28.83
N ARG A 228 -0.48 9.65 28.74
CA ARG A 228 0.24 8.64 29.54
C ARG A 228 1.52 8.13 28.89
N LEU A 229 1.80 8.53 27.64
CA LEU A 229 2.95 8.11 26.85
C LEU A 229 3.90 9.30 26.58
N PRO A 230 4.78 9.66 27.53
CA PRO A 230 5.58 10.90 27.46
C PRO A 230 6.62 10.92 26.33
N PHE A 231 6.92 9.76 25.72
CA PHE A 231 7.86 9.65 24.60
C PHE A 231 7.24 9.96 23.23
N LEU A 232 5.91 10.18 23.15
CA LEU A 232 5.20 10.52 21.92
C LEU A 232 4.83 12.00 21.90
N HIS A 233 5.10 12.69 20.77
CA HIS A 233 4.69 14.08 20.56
C HIS A 233 3.17 14.15 20.43
N ARG A 234 2.48 14.36 21.54
CA ARG A 234 1.01 14.33 21.70
C ARG A 234 0.27 15.09 20.60
N GLU A 235 0.63 16.36 20.36
CA GLU A 235 -0.06 17.20 19.36
C GLU A 235 0.01 16.62 17.96
N THR A 236 1.17 16.07 17.58
CA THR A 236 1.38 15.45 16.27
C THR A 236 0.54 14.19 16.11
N TRP A 237 0.47 13.35 17.15
CA TRP A 237 -0.27 12.10 17.10
C TRP A 237 -1.77 12.27 17.20
N VAL A 238 -2.26 13.21 18.01
CA VAL A 238 -3.69 13.58 18.06
C VAL A 238 -4.15 14.10 16.70
N ARG A 239 -3.36 15.00 16.09
CA ARG A 239 -3.66 15.51 14.75
C ARG A 239 -3.68 14.40 13.69
N ARG A 240 -2.71 13.49 13.70
CA ARG A 240 -2.68 12.34 12.78
C ARG A 240 -3.88 11.42 12.98
N ALA A 241 -4.28 11.17 14.23
CA ALA A 241 -5.47 10.39 14.51
C ALA A 241 -6.73 11.09 13.99
N ASP A 242 -6.83 12.40 14.14
CA ASP A 242 -7.95 13.19 13.63
C ASP A 242 -7.99 13.20 12.09
N GLU A 243 -6.85 13.40 11.43
CA GLU A 243 -6.71 13.33 9.97
C GLU A 243 -7.09 11.94 9.43
N LEU A 244 -6.70 10.87 10.14
CA LEU A 244 -7.11 9.49 9.83
C LEU A 244 -8.63 9.31 9.91
N LEU A 245 -9.24 9.78 10.99
CA LEU A 245 -10.69 9.66 11.20
C LEU A 245 -11.49 10.48 10.18
N VAL A 246 -10.97 11.64 9.75
CA VAL A 246 -11.56 12.42 8.64
C VAL A 246 -11.49 11.62 7.33
N GLY A 247 -10.36 10.95 7.06
CA GLY A 247 -10.23 10.10 5.88
C GLY A 247 -11.21 8.93 5.88
N LEU A 248 -11.54 8.41 7.05
CA LEU A 248 -12.49 7.31 7.22
C LEU A 248 -13.96 7.75 7.17
N LYS A 249 -14.27 9.05 7.08
CA LYS A 249 -15.64 9.57 7.01
C LYS A 249 -16.45 8.94 5.86
N SER A 250 -15.80 8.64 4.73
CA SER A 250 -16.42 7.92 3.61
C SER A 250 -16.86 6.48 3.94
N LEU A 251 -16.34 5.90 5.04
CA LEU A 251 -16.75 4.57 5.54
C LEU A 251 -17.87 4.64 6.59
N THR A 252 -18.23 5.84 7.06
CA THR A 252 -19.25 6.00 8.11
C THR A 252 -20.69 5.91 7.57
N SER A 253 -20.90 6.20 6.28
CA SER A 253 -22.16 5.90 5.59
C SER A 253 -22.22 4.39 5.33
N LEU A 254 -23.27 3.71 5.83
CA LEU A 254 -23.46 2.28 5.59
C LEU A 254 -23.48 1.93 4.10
N ARG A 255 -24.09 2.79 3.29
CA ARG A 255 -24.16 2.60 1.84
C ARG A 255 -22.77 2.70 1.19
N ASP A 256 -22.03 3.76 1.47
CA ASP A 256 -20.71 3.99 0.86
C ASP A 256 -19.69 3.00 1.38
N GLY A 257 -19.74 2.66 2.67
CA GLY A 257 -18.93 1.61 3.26
C GLY A 257 -19.20 0.24 2.61
N ALA A 258 -20.47 -0.13 2.40
CA ALA A 258 -20.82 -1.37 1.70
C ALA A 258 -20.33 -1.38 0.25
N VAL A 259 -20.50 -0.28 -0.49
CA VAL A 259 -19.99 -0.14 -1.87
C VAL A 259 -18.46 -0.27 -1.90
N LEU A 260 -17.75 0.39 -0.98
CA LEU A 260 -16.29 0.29 -0.89
C LEU A 260 -15.82 -1.13 -0.53
N LEU A 261 -16.52 -1.83 0.34
CA LEU A 261 -16.21 -3.23 0.65
C LEU A 261 -16.41 -4.12 -0.58
N VAL A 262 -17.54 -3.99 -1.28
CA VAL A 262 -17.80 -4.74 -2.52
C VAL A 262 -16.72 -4.43 -3.57
N LEU A 263 -16.43 -3.16 -3.81
CA LEU A 263 -15.37 -2.75 -4.75
C LEU A 263 -14.00 -3.28 -4.32
N SER A 264 -13.71 -3.36 -3.01
CA SER A 264 -12.46 -3.94 -2.51
C SER A 264 -12.37 -5.43 -2.80
N VAL A 265 -13.43 -6.19 -2.58
CA VAL A 265 -13.48 -7.61 -2.97
C VAL A 265 -13.29 -7.74 -4.49
N LEU A 266 -14.01 -6.94 -5.29
CA LEU A 266 -13.90 -6.95 -6.75
C LEU A 266 -12.48 -6.59 -7.25
N VAL A 267 -11.73 -5.75 -6.54
CA VAL A 267 -10.31 -5.45 -6.86
C VAL A 267 -9.42 -6.68 -6.62
N TRP A 268 -9.66 -7.44 -5.56
CA TRP A 268 -8.80 -8.57 -5.21
C TRP A 268 -9.10 -9.85 -5.98
N LEU A 269 -10.31 -10.02 -6.52
CA LEU A 269 -10.65 -11.19 -7.34
C LEU A 269 -9.76 -11.32 -8.58
N PRO A 270 -9.54 -10.27 -9.41
CA PRO A 270 -8.61 -10.35 -10.53
C PRO A 270 -7.16 -10.58 -10.11
N VAL A 271 -6.73 -10.08 -8.93
CA VAL A 271 -5.40 -10.36 -8.38
C VAL A 271 -5.26 -11.85 -8.08
N LEU A 272 -6.22 -12.44 -7.36
CA LEU A 272 -6.25 -13.88 -7.08
C LEU A 272 -6.27 -14.69 -8.38
N ALA A 273 -7.07 -14.29 -9.37
CA ALA A 273 -7.11 -14.93 -10.68
C ALA A 273 -5.75 -14.83 -11.40
N ALA A 274 -5.11 -13.66 -11.39
CA ALA A 274 -3.79 -13.47 -11.99
C ALA A 274 -2.76 -14.42 -11.37
N TYR A 275 -2.68 -14.47 -10.04
CA TYR A 275 -1.77 -15.37 -9.34
C TYR A 275 -2.10 -16.84 -9.60
N TYR A 276 -3.38 -17.22 -9.59
CA TYR A 276 -3.82 -18.58 -9.89
C TYR A 276 -3.38 -19.03 -11.29
N PHE A 277 -3.65 -18.21 -12.31
CA PHE A 277 -3.28 -18.54 -13.68
C PHE A 277 -1.78 -18.50 -13.91
N THR A 278 -1.03 -17.60 -13.27
CA THR A 278 0.43 -17.58 -13.35
C THR A 278 1.06 -18.82 -12.69
N LEU A 279 0.52 -19.29 -11.56
CA LEU A 279 0.93 -20.56 -10.94
C LEU A 279 0.65 -21.74 -11.89
N ARG A 280 -0.51 -21.75 -12.56
CA ARG A 280 -0.82 -22.74 -13.59
C ARG A 280 0.14 -22.67 -14.78
N ALA A 281 0.55 -21.49 -15.18
CA ALA A 281 1.45 -21.27 -16.31
C ALA A 281 2.81 -21.96 -16.11
N VAL A 282 3.32 -22.00 -14.88
CA VAL A 282 4.59 -22.68 -14.52
C VAL A 282 4.40 -24.17 -14.17
N GLY A 283 3.25 -24.74 -14.47
CA GLY A 283 2.98 -26.18 -14.27
C GLY A 283 2.57 -26.59 -12.87
N LEU A 284 2.28 -25.64 -11.98
CA LEU A 284 1.75 -25.94 -10.66
C LEU A 284 0.23 -26.21 -10.71
N THR A 285 -0.27 -26.96 -9.73
CA THR A 285 -1.71 -27.21 -9.54
C THR A 285 -2.23 -26.44 -8.31
N PRO A 286 -2.43 -25.10 -8.41
CA PRO A 286 -2.79 -24.29 -7.26
C PRO A 286 -4.22 -24.57 -6.81
N THR A 287 -4.41 -24.62 -5.49
CA THR A 287 -5.72 -24.46 -4.86
C THR A 287 -5.99 -22.99 -4.60
N LEU A 288 -7.25 -22.62 -4.31
CA LEU A 288 -7.56 -21.24 -3.90
C LEU A 288 -6.82 -20.84 -2.61
N ALA A 289 -6.66 -21.79 -1.69
CA ALA A 289 -5.90 -21.58 -0.45
C ALA A 289 -4.42 -21.28 -0.72
N LEU A 290 -3.76 -22.07 -1.57
CA LEU A 290 -2.37 -21.83 -1.97
C LEU A 290 -2.21 -20.48 -2.67
N THR A 291 -3.09 -20.17 -3.62
CA THR A 291 -3.07 -18.90 -4.34
C THR A 291 -3.20 -17.71 -3.38
N GLY A 292 -4.17 -17.75 -2.48
CA GLY A 292 -4.37 -16.70 -1.48
C GLY A 292 -3.19 -16.57 -0.53
N PHE A 293 -2.56 -17.68 -0.12
CA PHE A 293 -1.37 -17.66 0.72
C PHE A 293 -0.18 -16.98 0.04
N VAL A 294 0.06 -17.28 -1.23
CA VAL A 294 1.09 -16.63 -2.04
C VAL A 294 0.80 -15.13 -2.21
N VAL A 295 -0.47 -14.75 -2.45
CA VAL A 295 -0.89 -13.34 -2.51
C VAL A 295 -0.64 -12.63 -1.19
N CYS A 296 -0.94 -13.26 -0.05
CA CYS A 296 -0.64 -12.69 1.28
C CYS A 296 0.87 -12.51 1.46
N ALA A 297 1.69 -13.50 1.11
CA ALA A 297 3.15 -13.40 1.20
C ALA A 297 3.71 -12.27 0.33
N ALA A 298 3.22 -12.14 -0.90
CA ALA A 298 3.55 -11.04 -1.81
C ALA A 298 3.16 -9.68 -1.22
N ALA A 299 1.98 -9.57 -0.63
CA ALA A 299 1.51 -8.33 -0.01
C ALA A 299 2.36 -7.93 1.22
N PHE A 300 2.76 -8.90 2.05
CA PHE A 300 3.64 -8.64 3.19
C PHE A 300 5.06 -8.26 2.78
N SER A 301 5.59 -8.79 1.67
CA SER A 301 6.92 -8.42 1.16
C SER A 301 7.05 -6.93 0.87
N VAL A 302 5.93 -6.32 0.52
CA VAL A 302 5.82 -4.88 0.25
C VAL A 302 6.13 -4.01 1.47
N ALA A 303 6.04 -4.53 2.69
CA ALA A 303 6.41 -3.81 3.92
C ALA A 303 7.93 -3.68 4.11
N VAL A 304 8.72 -4.50 3.42
CA VAL A 304 10.19 -4.47 3.50
C VAL A 304 10.72 -3.36 2.59
N PRO A 305 11.53 -2.41 3.11
CA PRO A 305 12.21 -1.44 2.28
C PRO A 305 13.13 -2.17 1.29
N SER A 306 12.90 -1.98 -0.01
CA SER A 306 13.61 -2.72 -1.04
C SER A 306 13.98 -1.84 -2.22
N THR A 307 14.69 -2.44 -3.18
CA THR A 307 14.98 -1.87 -4.49
C THR A 307 13.71 -1.40 -5.22
N PRO A 308 13.85 -0.50 -6.18
CA PRO A 308 12.82 -0.25 -7.18
C PRO A 308 12.29 -1.58 -7.75
N GLY A 309 10.97 -1.67 -7.95
CA GLY A 309 10.33 -2.90 -8.42
C GLY A 309 10.22 -4.04 -7.39
N GLN A 310 10.59 -3.82 -6.12
CA GLN A 310 10.57 -4.82 -5.03
C GLN A 310 11.40 -6.08 -5.33
N ALA A 311 12.37 -5.97 -6.24
CA ALA A 311 13.27 -7.06 -6.57
C ALA A 311 14.00 -7.54 -5.30
N GLY A 312 13.96 -8.83 -5.06
CA GLY A 312 14.54 -9.50 -3.91
C GLY A 312 13.51 -9.91 -2.85
N PRO A 313 13.01 -9.03 -1.99
CA PRO A 313 12.06 -9.38 -0.92
C PRO A 313 10.77 -10.06 -1.43
N TYR A 314 10.22 -9.60 -2.55
CA TYR A 314 9.09 -10.27 -3.20
C TYR A 314 9.43 -11.72 -3.58
N HIS A 315 10.57 -11.92 -4.26
CA HIS A 315 11.00 -13.25 -4.70
C HIS A 315 11.19 -14.20 -3.52
N VAL A 316 11.90 -13.77 -2.46
CA VAL A 316 12.10 -14.57 -1.25
C VAL A 316 10.77 -14.92 -0.58
N ALA A 317 9.88 -13.96 -0.39
CA ALA A 317 8.60 -14.18 0.29
C ALA A 317 7.71 -15.16 -0.47
N VAL A 318 7.62 -15.01 -1.79
CA VAL A 318 6.78 -15.85 -2.65
C VAL A 318 7.35 -17.26 -2.75
N ILE A 319 8.67 -17.41 -2.98
CA ILE A 319 9.32 -18.73 -3.06
C ILE A 319 9.19 -19.44 -1.71
N ALA A 320 9.46 -18.76 -0.61
CA ALA A 320 9.33 -19.35 0.73
C ALA A 320 7.88 -19.80 1.02
N ALA A 321 6.88 -19.01 0.65
CA ALA A 321 5.48 -19.38 0.80
C ALA A 321 5.13 -20.64 0.00
N LEU A 322 5.56 -20.73 -1.25
CA LEU A 322 5.32 -21.90 -2.09
C LEU A 322 6.04 -23.14 -1.56
N GLN A 323 7.27 -23.02 -1.10
CA GLN A 323 8.01 -24.15 -0.52
C GLN A 323 7.43 -24.61 0.81
N LEU A 324 7.01 -23.69 1.68
CA LEU A 324 6.28 -24.04 2.92
C LEU A 324 4.99 -24.80 2.62
N ALA A 325 4.36 -24.53 1.48
CA ALA A 325 3.21 -25.26 0.98
C ALA A 325 3.56 -26.54 0.21
N GLY A 326 4.84 -26.98 0.25
CA GLY A 326 5.29 -28.24 -0.37
C GLY A 326 5.47 -28.19 -1.89
N GLN A 327 5.55 -26.99 -2.49
CA GLN A 327 5.73 -26.87 -3.94
C GLN A 327 7.21 -26.99 -4.34
N PRO A 328 7.52 -27.52 -5.58
CA PRO A 328 8.89 -27.67 -6.08
C PRO A 328 9.63 -26.32 -6.14
N ALA A 329 10.91 -26.32 -5.76
CA ALA A 329 11.73 -25.12 -5.71
C ALA A 329 11.88 -24.41 -7.06
N THR A 330 12.11 -25.18 -8.13
CA THR A 330 12.24 -24.67 -9.51
C THR A 330 10.99 -23.98 -10.01
N ALA A 331 9.82 -24.59 -9.84
CA ALA A 331 8.55 -23.99 -10.24
C ALA A 331 8.20 -22.76 -9.38
N SER A 332 8.52 -22.83 -8.08
CA SER A 332 8.34 -21.69 -7.16
C SER A 332 9.20 -20.49 -7.56
N ALA A 333 10.47 -20.73 -7.91
CA ALA A 333 11.35 -19.68 -8.39
C ALA A 333 10.89 -19.14 -9.76
N SER A 334 10.54 -20.02 -10.71
CA SER A 334 10.04 -19.59 -12.02
C SER A 334 8.79 -18.72 -11.92
N PHE A 335 7.87 -19.05 -11.01
CA PHE A 335 6.71 -18.22 -10.73
C PHE A 335 7.09 -16.83 -10.20
N ALA A 336 8.06 -16.74 -9.32
CA ALA A 336 8.46 -15.48 -8.72
C ALA A 336 9.14 -14.52 -9.73
N PHE A 337 9.67 -15.03 -10.83
CA PHE A 337 10.30 -14.25 -11.91
C PHE A 337 9.37 -13.95 -13.09
N LEU A 338 8.15 -14.46 -13.10
CA LEU A 338 7.07 -14.11 -14.03
C LEU A 338 6.24 -12.95 -13.54
#